data_ffefa273c747650f03669b2b30216d46
#
_entry.id   ffefa273c747650f03669b2b30216d46
#
_cell.length_a   1.000
_cell.length_b   1.000
_cell.length_c   1.000
_cell.angle_alpha   90.00
_cell.angle_beta   90.00
_cell.angle_gamma   90.00
#
_symmetry.space_group_name_H-M   'P 1'
#
loop_
_entity.id
_entity.type
_entity.pdbx_description
1 polymer ?
#
loop_
_entity_poly.entity_id
_entity_poly.type
_entity_poly.pdbx_seq_one_letter_code
_entity_poly.pdbx_strand_id
1 'polypeptide(L)'
;MKALMFGWEFPPHILGGLGTASYGLTKGMAKQSDMEITFCIPKPWGDEDQSFLRIVGVNNVPIVWKDVNMDYVRERLGKFMDPQLYYDFRNNIYADFSYRNVNDLGCMEFSGRYPNNLLEEINNYSIVAGVIARTIPCDIIHAHD
;
A
#
# COMPACT_ATOMS: atom_id res chain seq x y z
N MET A 1 14.06 13.03 -11.16
CA MET A 1 12.62 12.99 -10.81
C MET A 1 12.37 11.82 -9.87
N LYS A 2 11.64 12.04 -8.77
CA LYS A 2 11.35 11.01 -7.76
C LYS A 2 9.92 10.50 -7.94
N ALA A 3 9.78 9.22 -8.28
CA ALA A 3 8.50 8.57 -8.42
C ALA A 3 8.20 7.69 -7.20
N LEU A 4 7.08 7.96 -6.55
CA LEU A 4 6.53 7.12 -5.50
C LEU A 4 5.41 6.27 -6.10
N MET A 5 5.59 4.96 -6.07
CA MET A 5 4.66 4.03 -6.70
C MET A 5 4.01 3.12 -5.64
N PHE A 6 2.72 2.89 -5.79
CA PHE A 6 1.96 1.98 -4.94
C PHE A 6 1.46 0.81 -5.78
N GLY A 7 1.78 -0.40 -5.37
CA GLY A 7 1.34 -1.64 -5.99
C GLY A 7 1.03 -2.70 -4.95
N TRP A 8 0.62 -3.88 -5.41
CA TRP A 8 0.23 -4.97 -4.52
C TRP A 8 1.26 -6.10 -4.48
N GLU A 9 1.88 -6.38 -5.60
CA GLU A 9 2.83 -7.47 -5.77
C GLU A 9 4.04 -7.04 -6.61
N PHE A 10 5.18 -7.70 -6.38
CA PHE A 10 6.41 -7.48 -7.14
C PHE A 10 7.18 -8.81 -7.27
N PRO A 11 7.84 -9.08 -8.42
CA PRO A 11 8.59 -10.33 -8.58
C PRO A 11 9.69 -10.50 -7.53
N PRO A 12 9.96 -11.76 -7.12
CA PRO A 12 9.46 -13.02 -7.67
C PRO A 12 8.08 -13.46 -7.14
N HIS A 13 7.53 -12.80 -6.15
CA HIS A 13 6.27 -13.16 -5.49
C HIS A 13 5.08 -12.50 -6.17
N ILE A 14 4.67 -13.05 -7.29
CA ILE A 14 3.52 -12.59 -8.08
C ILE A 14 2.51 -13.72 -8.27
N LEU A 15 1.23 -13.37 -8.32
CA LEU A 15 0.14 -14.30 -8.62
C LEU A 15 -0.54 -13.99 -9.96
N GLY A 16 -0.22 -12.85 -10.57
CA GLY A 16 -0.85 -12.41 -11.80
C GLY A 16 0.04 -11.52 -12.67
N GLY A 17 -0.59 -10.91 -13.67
CA GLY A 17 0.09 -10.03 -14.61
C GLY A 17 0.52 -8.67 -14.04
N LEU A 18 -0.12 -8.25 -12.95
CA LEU A 18 0.11 -6.93 -12.36
C LEU A 18 1.55 -6.75 -11.89
N GLY A 19 2.09 -7.74 -11.14
CA GLY A 19 3.47 -7.69 -10.67
C GLY A 19 4.48 -7.72 -11.82
N THR A 20 4.20 -8.50 -12.88
CA THR A 20 5.03 -8.52 -14.10
C THR A 20 5.01 -7.16 -14.80
N ALA A 21 3.84 -6.55 -14.93
CA ALA A 21 3.68 -5.23 -15.54
C ALA A 21 4.40 -4.15 -14.71
N SER A 22 4.27 -4.18 -13.38
CA SER A 22 4.96 -3.26 -12.46
C SER A 22 6.48 -3.37 -12.57
N TYR A 23 7.01 -4.58 -12.65
CA TYR A 23 8.43 -4.81 -12.85
C TYR A 23 8.92 -4.27 -14.19
N GLY A 24 8.20 -4.59 -15.29
CA GLY A 24 8.53 -4.12 -16.62
C GLY A 24 8.51 -2.59 -16.73
N LEU A 25 7.48 -1.96 -16.16
CA LEU A 25 7.33 -0.51 -16.12
C LEU A 25 8.47 0.16 -15.33
N THR A 26 8.71 -0.28 -14.11
CA THR A 26 9.76 0.29 -13.24
C THR A 26 11.15 0.10 -13.82
N LYS A 27 11.41 -1.07 -14.41
CA LYS A 27 12.68 -1.33 -15.13
C LYS A 27 12.86 -0.45 -16.37
N GLY A 28 11.75 -0.17 -17.07
CA GLY A 28 11.75 0.78 -18.19
C GLY A 28 12.01 2.21 -17.74
N MET A 29 11.35 2.65 -16.67
CA MET A 29 11.53 3.98 -16.07
C MET A 29 12.95 4.20 -15.56
N ALA A 30 13.53 3.20 -14.91
CA ALA A 30 14.90 3.27 -14.36
C ALA A 30 16.00 3.43 -15.42
N LYS A 31 15.69 3.18 -16.70
CA LYS A 31 16.61 3.46 -17.80
C LYS A 31 16.72 4.96 -18.13
N GLN A 32 15.80 5.76 -17.63
CA GLN A 32 15.88 7.21 -17.73
C GLN A 32 16.88 7.72 -16.68
N SER A 33 17.83 8.54 -17.08
CA SER A 33 19.01 8.93 -16.27
C SER A 33 18.70 9.63 -14.96
N ASP A 34 17.47 10.17 -14.78
CA ASP A 34 17.14 11.03 -13.66
C ASP A 34 15.98 10.49 -12.80
N MET A 35 15.69 9.18 -12.91
CA MET A 35 14.57 8.57 -12.19
C MET A 35 15.05 7.87 -10.93
N GLU A 36 14.52 8.31 -9.79
CA GLU A 36 14.58 7.59 -8.52
C GLU A 36 13.19 6.98 -8.27
N ILE A 37 13.11 5.67 -8.11
CA ILE A 37 11.83 4.97 -7.95
C ILE A 37 11.76 4.36 -6.56
N THR A 38 10.71 4.72 -5.81
CA THR A 38 10.31 4.03 -4.58
C THR A 38 9.01 3.30 -4.86
N PHE A 39 9.02 1.97 -4.75
CA PHE A 39 7.86 1.12 -4.99
C PHE A 39 7.38 0.51 -3.67
N CYS A 40 6.13 0.78 -3.32
CA CYS A 40 5.51 0.31 -2.07
C CYS A 40 4.65 -0.92 -2.35
N ILE A 41 4.85 -1.97 -1.56
CA ILE A 41 4.03 -3.19 -1.57
C ILE A 41 3.59 -3.55 -0.16
N PRO A 42 2.47 -4.28 0.02
CA PRO A 42 1.97 -4.64 1.35
C PRO A 42 3.03 -5.31 2.21
N LYS A 43 3.70 -6.31 1.69
CA LYS A 43 4.72 -7.09 2.40
C LYS A 43 5.81 -7.56 1.43
N PRO A 44 7.03 -7.06 1.53
CA PRO A 44 8.18 -7.61 0.82
C PRO A 44 8.64 -8.93 1.47
N TRP A 45 9.22 -9.79 0.66
CA TRP A 45 9.76 -11.09 1.09
C TRP A 45 11.29 -11.03 1.29
N GLY A 46 11.93 -9.97 0.77
CA GLY A 46 13.35 -9.70 0.93
C GLY A 46 14.23 -10.22 -0.20
N ASP A 47 13.64 -10.81 -1.23
CA ASP A 47 14.32 -11.33 -2.43
C ASP A 47 13.91 -10.61 -3.72
N GLU A 48 13.17 -9.49 -3.62
CA GLU A 48 12.83 -8.62 -4.73
C GLU A 48 14.08 -7.95 -5.31
N ASP A 49 14.15 -7.83 -6.63
CA ASP A 49 15.23 -7.14 -7.33
C ASP A 49 15.18 -5.62 -7.09
N GLN A 50 16.04 -5.13 -6.21
CA GLN A 50 16.17 -3.71 -5.88
C GLN A 50 17.38 -3.04 -6.57
N SER A 51 17.93 -3.63 -7.62
CA SER A 51 19.10 -3.08 -8.33
C SER A 51 18.84 -1.75 -9.04
N PHE A 52 17.56 -1.42 -9.30
CA PHE A 52 17.15 -0.23 -10.05
C PHE A 52 16.02 0.58 -9.40
N LEU A 53 15.53 0.15 -8.24
CA LEU A 53 14.51 0.84 -7.45
C LEU A 53 14.66 0.49 -5.97
N ARG A 54 13.93 1.21 -5.13
CA ARG A 54 13.79 0.91 -3.71
C ARG A 54 12.42 0.31 -3.44
N ILE A 55 12.36 -0.87 -2.80
CA ILE A 55 11.11 -1.43 -2.28
C ILE A 55 10.87 -0.94 -0.85
N VAL A 56 9.64 -0.53 -0.57
CA VAL A 56 9.16 -0.20 0.76
C VAL A 56 8.02 -1.15 1.14
N GLY A 57 8.23 -1.91 2.20
CA GLY A 57 7.19 -2.73 2.79
C GLY A 57 6.25 -1.87 3.64
N VAL A 58 4.99 -1.84 3.26
CA VAL A 58 3.95 -1.11 3.99
C VAL A 58 3.78 -1.67 5.39
N ASN A 59 3.99 -2.98 5.57
CA ASN A 59 4.01 -3.67 6.86
C ASN A 59 5.13 -3.23 7.82
N ASN A 60 6.13 -2.51 7.32
CA ASN A 60 7.28 -2.04 8.12
C ASN A 60 7.16 -0.54 8.48
N VAL A 61 6.10 0.12 8.06
CA VAL A 61 5.88 1.54 8.31
C VAL A 61 5.05 1.71 9.58
N PRO A 62 5.61 2.32 10.64
CA PRO A 62 4.88 2.54 11.87
C PRO A 62 3.79 3.60 11.68
N ILE A 63 2.62 3.35 12.28
CA ILE A 63 1.48 4.27 12.26
C ILE A 63 1.36 4.92 13.62
N VAL A 64 1.25 6.24 13.61
CA VAL A 64 0.82 7.02 14.75
C VAL A 64 -0.64 7.40 14.53
N TRP A 65 -1.54 6.75 15.22
CA TRP A 65 -3.00 6.87 15.02
C TRP A 65 -3.53 8.32 15.05
N LYS A 66 -2.92 9.19 15.85
CA LYS A 66 -3.28 10.61 15.89
C LYS A 66 -3.06 11.36 14.57
N ASP A 67 -2.21 10.82 13.69
CA ASP A 67 -1.85 11.44 12.42
C ASP A 67 -2.72 10.92 11.26
N VAL A 68 -3.59 9.93 11.53
CA VAL A 68 -4.52 9.37 10.55
C VAL A 68 -5.85 10.13 10.63
N ASN A 69 -6.15 10.92 9.59
CA ASN A 69 -7.46 11.56 9.47
C ASN A 69 -8.50 10.54 8.98
N MET A 70 -9.14 9.87 9.91
CA MET A 70 -10.15 8.84 9.63
C MET A 70 -11.41 9.39 8.95
N ASP A 71 -11.76 10.66 9.17
CA ASP A 71 -12.93 11.26 8.52
C ASP A 71 -12.66 11.47 7.03
N TYR A 72 -11.45 11.84 6.66
CA TYR A 72 -11.05 11.94 5.26
C TYR A 72 -11.07 10.57 4.55
N VAL A 73 -10.57 9.53 5.21
CA VAL A 73 -10.61 8.15 4.69
C VAL A 73 -12.06 7.71 4.48
N ARG A 74 -12.94 7.96 5.45
CA ARG A 74 -14.37 7.63 5.37
C ARG A 74 -15.08 8.36 4.24
N GLU A 75 -14.85 9.66 4.10
CA GLU A 75 -15.48 10.46 3.06
C GLU A 75 -15.11 9.98 1.66
N ARG A 76 -13.84 9.61 1.46
CA ARG A 76 -13.39 9.11 0.17
C ARG A 76 -13.91 7.71 -0.15
N LEU A 77 -13.84 6.79 0.78
CA LEU A 77 -14.36 5.44 0.59
C LEU A 77 -15.86 5.45 0.32
N GLY A 78 -16.63 6.27 1.03
CA GLY A 78 -18.07 6.39 0.82
C GLY A 78 -18.49 6.91 -0.56
N LYS A 79 -17.58 7.53 -1.32
CA LYS A 79 -17.85 7.99 -2.70
C LYS A 79 -17.68 6.89 -3.75
N PHE A 80 -16.94 5.83 -3.45
CA PHE A 80 -16.55 4.78 -4.40
C PHE A 80 -17.12 3.41 -4.10
N MET A 81 -17.81 3.26 -2.97
CA MET A 81 -18.40 1.98 -2.56
C MET A 81 -19.92 2.01 -2.65
N ASP A 82 -20.50 0.84 -2.94
CA ASP A 82 -21.93 0.62 -2.76
C ASP A 82 -22.34 0.97 -1.32
N PRO A 83 -23.48 1.67 -1.10
CA PRO A 83 -23.89 2.10 0.23
C PRO A 83 -24.00 0.97 1.26
N GLN A 84 -24.48 -0.22 0.84
CA GLN A 84 -24.59 -1.37 1.76
C GLN A 84 -23.19 -1.91 2.11
N LEU A 85 -22.33 -2.07 1.11
CA LEU A 85 -20.95 -2.50 1.29
C LEU A 85 -20.18 -1.51 2.17
N TYR A 86 -20.44 -0.21 2.01
CA TYR A 86 -19.85 0.83 2.86
C TYR A 86 -20.32 0.73 4.31
N TYR A 87 -21.62 0.44 4.55
CA TYR A 87 -22.14 0.25 5.89
C TYR A 87 -21.58 -0.98 6.58
N ASP A 88 -21.49 -2.08 5.86
CA ASP A 88 -20.93 -3.33 6.38
C ASP A 88 -19.43 -3.18 6.67
N PHE A 89 -18.69 -2.55 5.78
CA PHE A 89 -17.29 -2.21 5.94
C PHE A 89 -17.07 -1.26 7.13
N ARG A 90 -17.87 -0.21 7.25
CA ARG A 90 -17.83 0.73 8.37
C ARG A 90 -18.08 0.04 9.71
N ASN A 91 -19.08 -0.82 9.79
CA ASN A 91 -19.44 -1.50 11.03
C ASN A 91 -18.36 -2.52 11.44
N ASN A 92 -17.78 -3.23 10.48
CA ASN A 92 -16.69 -4.18 10.73
C ASN A 92 -15.38 -3.46 11.11
N ILE A 93 -15.05 -2.37 10.45
CA ILE A 93 -13.87 -1.56 10.79
C ILE A 93 -13.97 -1.02 12.20
N TYR A 94 -15.11 -0.47 12.60
CA TYR A 94 -15.27 0.06 13.97
C TYR A 94 -15.18 -1.02 15.05
N ALA A 95 -15.58 -2.25 14.73
CA ALA A 95 -15.49 -3.36 15.69
C ALA A 95 -14.06 -3.95 15.80
N ASP A 96 -13.29 -3.96 14.69
CA ASP A 96 -11.99 -4.63 14.61
C ASP A 96 -10.78 -3.68 14.67
N PHE A 97 -10.95 -2.40 14.41
CA PHE A 97 -9.83 -1.43 14.39
C PHE A 97 -9.14 -1.26 15.74
N SER A 98 -9.76 -1.75 16.80
CA SER A 98 -9.24 -1.49 18.13
C SER A 98 -8.02 -2.32 18.51
N TYR A 99 -7.74 -3.52 17.93
CA TYR A 99 -6.67 -4.33 18.53
C TYR A 99 -6.05 -5.47 17.68
N ARG A 100 -6.51 -5.82 16.47
CA ARG A 100 -6.13 -7.11 15.88
C ARG A 100 -5.06 -7.11 14.78
N ASN A 101 -4.78 -5.98 14.13
CA ASN A 101 -3.89 -5.95 12.95
C ASN A 101 -2.65 -5.07 13.12
N VAL A 102 -2.32 -4.70 14.33
CA VAL A 102 -1.13 -3.89 14.62
C VAL A 102 -0.21 -4.70 15.51
N ASN A 103 1.03 -4.91 15.07
CA ASN A 103 2.05 -5.56 15.88
C ASN A 103 2.57 -4.62 17.01
N ASP A 104 3.44 -5.13 17.88
CA ASP A 104 4.00 -4.40 19.03
C ASP A 104 4.75 -3.11 18.64
N LEU A 105 5.12 -2.96 17.38
CA LEU A 105 5.79 -1.76 16.85
C LEU A 105 4.81 -0.72 16.28
N GLY A 106 3.50 -0.98 16.30
CA GLY A 106 2.50 -0.12 15.69
C GLY A 106 2.42 -0.23 14.17
N CYS A 107 2.99 -1.26 13.57
CA CYS A 107 2.91 -1.54 12.13
C CYS A 107 1.72 -2.46 11.82
N MET A 108 1.06 -2.23 10.69
CA MET A 108 -0.02 -3.11 10.22
C MET A 108 0.53 -4.38 9.60
N GLU A 109 -0.16 -5.48 9.82
CA GLU A 109 0.19 -6.77 9.24
C GLU A 109 -0.51 -6.97 7.90
N PHE A 110 0.21 -7.59 6.97
CA PHE A 110 -0.30 -7.94 5.64
C PHE A 110 0.11 -9.37 5.29
N SER A 111 -0.75 -10.07 4.56
CA SER A 111 -0.46 -11.41 4.05
C SER A 111 0.60 -11.40 2.94
N GLY A 112 0.68 -10.31 2.18
CA GLY A 112 1.47 -10.21 0.95
C GLY A 112 0.91 -11.05 -0.20
N ARG A 113 -0.39 -11.41 -0.12
CA ARG A 113 -1.13 -12.24 -1.08
C ARG A 113 -2.53 -11.67 -1.28
N TYR A 114 -3.43 -12.48 -1.84
CA TYR A 114 -4.86 -12.15 -1.98
C TYR A 114 -5.68 -13.03 -1.00
N PRO A 115 -5.77 -12.62 0.28
CA PRO A 115 -6.47 -13.40 1.30
C PRO A 115 -7.99 -13.20 1.22
N ASN A 116 -8.74 -13.97 2.01
CA ASN A 116 -10.18 -13.85 2.09
C ASN A 116 -10.64 -12.48 2.64
N ASN A 117 -9.82 -11.82 3.45
CA ASN A 117 -10.04 -10.48 3.99
C ASN A 117 -9.35 -9.37 3.16
N LEU A 118 -9.24 -9.55 1.85
CA LEU A 118 -8.53 -8.63 0.96
C LEU A 118 -8.98 -7.17 1.10
N LEU A 119 -10.29 -6.92 1.24
CA LEU A 119 -10.82 -5.56 1.40
C LEU A 119 -10.31 -4.89 2.67
N GLU A 120 -10.12 -5.64 3.74
CA GLU A 120 -9.51 -5.14 4.98
C GLU A 120 -8.04 -4.78 4.75
N GLU A 121 -7.28 -5.67 4.10
CA GLU A 121 -5.88 -5.37 3.76
C GLU A 121 -5.73 -4.17 2.83
N ILE A 122 -6.62 -4.00 1.84
CA ILE A 122 -6.63 -2.82 0.97
C ILE A 122 -6.88 -1.54 1.77
N ASN A 123 -7.84 -1.57 2.70
CA ASN A 123 -8.08 -0.43 3.57
C ASN A 123 -6.87 -0.09 4.44
N ASN A 124 -6.29 -1.08 5.08
CA ASN A 124 -5.08 -0.93 5.90
C ASN A 124 -3.92 -0.38 5.07
N TYR A 125 -3.75 -0.91 3.85
CA TYR A 125 -2.77 -0.42 2.90
C TYR A 125 -2.98 1.06 2.58
N SER A 126 -4.22 1.48 2.31
CA SER A 126 -4.55 2.87 1.97
C SER A 126 -4.20 3.85 3.09
N ILE A 127 -4.39 3.46 4.35
CA ILE A 127 -4.04 4.26 5.52
C ILE A 127 -2.53 4.48 5.58
N VAL A 128 -1.76 3.39 5.48
CA VAL A 128 -0.29 3.46 5.53
C VAL A 128 0.28 4.17 4.30
N ALA A 129 -0.30 3.94 3.12
CA ALA A 129 0.07 4.65 1.89
C ALA A 129 -0.07 6.17 2.04
N GLY A 130 -1.13 6.62 2.73
CA GLY A 130 -1.31 8.02 3.07
C GLY A 130 -0.22 8.57 3.99
N VAL A 131 0.30 7.79 4.94
CA VAL A 131 1.45 8.14 5.78
C VAL A 131 2.72 8.22 4.94
N ILE A 132 2.98 7.20 4.11
CA ILE A 132 4.15 7.13 3.22
C ILE A 132 4.19 8.34 2.28
N ALA A 133 3.06 8.67 1.64
CA ALA A 133 2.96 9.79 0.69
C ALA A 133 3.24 11.16 1.33
N ARG A 134 3.03 11.30 2.63
CA ARG A 134 3.38 12.52 3.38
C ARG A 134 4.82 12.55 3.87
N THR A 135 5.46 11.39 4.02
CA THR A 135 6.80 11.28 4.63
C THR A 135 7.91 11.10 3.60
N ILE A 136 7.63 10.46 2.47
CA ILE A 136 8.61 10.26 1.40
C ILE A 136 8.49 11.38 0.37
N PRO A 137 9.52 12.24 0.21
CA PRO A 137 9.52 13.27 -0.82
C PRO A 137 9.45 12.66 -2.22
N CYS A 138 8.46 13.09 -3.01
CA CYS A 138 8.30 12.64 -4.39
C CYS A 138 7.78 13.78 -5.28
N ASP A 139 8.09 13.68 -6.57
CA ASP A 139 7.61 14.60 -7.60
C ASP A 139 6.31 14.10 -8.23
N ILE A 140 6.13 12.78 -8.25
CA ILE A 140 4.94 12.13 -8.82
C ILE A 140 4.56 10.90 -8.01
N ILE A 141 3.25 10.67 -7.90
CA ILE A 141 2.68 9.45 -7.34
C ILE A 141 2.02 8.66 -8.46
N HIS A 142 2.34 7.36 -8.53
CA HIS A 142 1.73 6.41 -9.45
C HIS A 142 1.14 5.24 -8.65
N ALA A 143 -0.17 5.06 -8.71
CA ALA A 143 -0.85 3.96 -8.07
C ALA A 143 -1.34 2.95 -9.12
N HIS A 144 -1.11 1.66 -8.84
CA HIS A 144 -1.69 0.55 -9.57
C HIS A 144 -2.98 0.12 -8.89
N ASP A 145 -3.98 -0.18 -9.66
CA ASP A 145 -5.27 -0.74 -9.22
C ASP A 145 -5.22 -2.28 -9.21
#